data_4b2620d3b10bc667c477233b0d5c08b1
#
_entry.id   4b2620d3b10bc667c477233b0d5c08b1
#
_cell.length_a   1.000
_cell.length_b   1.000
_cell.length_c   1.000
_cell.angle_alpha   90.00
_cell.angle_beta   90.00
_cell.angle_gamma   90.00
#
_symmetry.space_group_name_H-M   'P 1'
#
loop_
_entity.id
_entity.type
_entity.pdbx_description
1 polymer ?
#
loop_
_entity_poly.entity_id
_entity_poly.type
_entity_poly.pdbx_seq_one_letter_code
_entity_poly.pdbx_strand_id
1 'polypeptide(L)'
;KSYEKALAIKPDYAEVHNNLGNTLNDFGQLDAAVKSFKKALAIKPDYVEAHNNLGNTLNDLGQLDAAVKSFEKAIEINPDYVEAHNNLGSILNALGHLDVAIECYEKAIAINPDFSDAYYNLSYVKKYTANDPQITKMKTLLSDSKLSRSDRINLCFALAKVNENLDNQDELFKYLHEANRLHKQELNYSFDLSKTLFSSVKEMFSSAYSDIEKSLSSEPSTFKPIFIVGMPRSGSTLVEQIMSSHHAVHGAGELSTLPYIITPITTDYVNQGMNKLPEKAFVSIREQYLDTLSNLNVPESVITDKFLLNFLYIGFILTAFPDAKIVHMKRDARATCWSNYNCFLLGEENGFSHNIDDLAGFYGLYADLMNFWHQLFPGKIYDMCYED
;
A
#
# COMPACT_ATOMS: atom_id res chain seq x y z
N LYS A 1 24.65 -0.69 9.87
CA LYS A 1 26.08 -0.49 10.25
C LYS A 1 26.29 -0.23 11.75
N SER A 2 25.54 0.68 12.43
CA SER A 2 25.73 0.94 13.86
C SER A 2 25.32 -0.24 14.74
N TYR A 3 24.17 -0.86 14.47
CA TYR A 3 23.69 -2.03 15.19
C TYR A 3 24.60 -3.25 14.99
N GLU A 4 25.11 -3.48 13.78
CA GLU A 4 26.07 -4.57 13.49
C GLU A 4 27.34 -4.42 14.30
N LYS A 5 27.87 -3.18 14.45
CA LYS A 5 29.02 -2.92 15.31
C LYS A 5 28.70 -3.18 16.79
N ALA A 6 27.52 -2.79 17.27
CA ALA A 6 27.10 -3.06 18.64
C ALA A 6 26.99 -4.57 18.90
N LEU A 7 26.43 -5.34 17.97
CA LEU A 7 26.32 -6.81 18.05
C LEU A 7 27.67 -7.53 17.89
N ALA A 8 28.65 -6.93 17.20
CA ALA A 8 30.00 -7.45 17.18
C ALA A 8 30.71 -7.35 18.55
N ILE A 9 30.32 -6.35 19.35
CA ILE A 9 30.84 -6.17 20.73
C ILE A 9 30.04 -7.02 21.73
N LYS A 10 28.70 -7.02 21.62
CA LYS A 10 27.81 -7.77 22.50
C LYS A 10 26.76 -8.51 21.66
N PRO A 11 27.01 -9.77 21.25
CA PRO A 11 26.10 -10.56 20.41
C PRO A 11 24.74 -10.85 21.07
N ASP A 12 24.71 -10.96 22.40
CA ASP A 12 23.51 -11.28 23.19
C ASP A 12 22.78 -10.04 23.68
N TYR A 13 22.52 -9.07 22.76
CA TYR A 13 21.82 -7.84 23.12
C TYR A 13 20.45 -7.82 22.44
N ALA A 14 19.43 -8.32 23.15
CA ALA A 14 18.07 -8.49 22.64
C ALA A 14 17.48 -7.19 22.05
N GLU A 15 17.64 -6.06 22.73
CA GLU A 15 17.13 -4.77 22.31
C GLU A 15 17.78 -4.30 20.99
N VAL A 16 19.08 -4.58 20.80
CA VAL A 16 19.77 -4.21 19.55
C VAL A 16 19.30 -5.10 18.40
N HIS A 17 19.04 -6.39 18.64
CA HIS A 17 18.43 -7.26 17.63
C HIS A 17 17.01 -6.82 17.27
N ASN A 18 16.19 -6.41 18.26
CA ASN A 18 14.86 -5.86 18.00
C ASN A 18 14.93 -4.58 17.16
N ASN A 19 15.80 -3.62 17.52
CA ASN A 19 15.96 -2.37 16.78
C ASN A 19 16.54 -2.57 15.36
N LEU A 20 17.42 -3.56 15.19
CA LEU A 20 17.89 -3.96 13.87
C LEU A 20 16.73 -4.56 13.05
N GLY A 21 15.87 -5.36 13.68
CA GLY A 21 14.66 -5.90 13.06
C GLY A 21 13.74 -4.81 12.54
N ASN A 22 13.45 -3.80 13.38
CA ASN A 22 12.64 -2.65 12.97
C ASN A 22 13.27 -1.91 11.77
N THR A 23 14.57 -1.61 11.85
CA THR A 23 15.28 -0.94 10.76
C THR A 23 15.24 -1.75 9.45
N LEU A 24 15.39 -3.07 9.53
CA LEU A 24 15.33 -3.95 8.35
C LEU A 24 13.90 -3.98 7.77
N ASN A 25 12.89 -3.97 8.64
CA ASN A 25 11.48 -3.89 8.24
C ASN A 25 11.21 -2.58 7.49
N ASP A 26 11.67 -1.43 8.00
CA ASP A 26 11.54 -0.12 7.37
C ASP A 26 12.21 -0.06 5.98
N PHE A 27 13.27 -0.84 5.76
CA PHE A 27 13.92 -1.00 4.46
C PHE A 27 13.31 -2.10 3.58
N GLY A 28 12.19 -2.69 3.97
CA GLY A 28 11.53 -3.77 3.21
C GLY A 28 12.28 -5.11 3.22
N GLN A 29 13.33 -5.25 4.07
CA GLN A 29 14.10 -6.49 4.20
C GLN A 29 13.44 -7.43 5.23
N LEU A 30 12.20 -7.84 4.92
CA LEU A 30 11.29 -8.50 5.85
C LEU A 30 11.86 -9.83 6.41
N ASP A 31 12.44 -10.69 5.57
CA ASP A 31 13.05 -11.94 6.03
C ASP A 31 14.24 -11.74 6.97
N ALA A 32 15.03 -10.70 6.72
CA ALA A 32 16.14 -10.34 7.61
C ALA A 32 15.62 -9.76 8.93
N ALA A 33 14.53 -8.99 8.89
CA ALA A 33 13.85 -8.47 10.08
C ALA A 33 13.32 -9.62 10.94
N VAL A 34 12.61 -10.59 10.37
CA VAL A 34 12.13 -11.81 11.07
C VAL A 34 13.29 -12.54 11.75
N LYS A 35 14.43 -12.73 11.06
CA LYS A 35 15.62 -13.36 11.65
C LYS A 35 16.15 -12.56 12.84
N SER A 36 16.14 -11.24 12.76
CA SER A 36 16.61 -10.36 13.85
C SER A 36 15.66 -10.41 15.05
N PHE A 37 14.35 -10.33 14.86
CA PHE A 37 13.37 -10.49 15.94
C PHE A 37 13.45 -11.87 16.60
N LYS A 38 13.58 -12.96 15.82
CA LYS A 38 13.78 -14.31 16.37
C LYS A 38 15.04 -14.41 17.22
N LYS A 39 16.14 -13.73 16.85
CA LYS A 39 17.34 -13.65 17.70
C LYS A 39 17.08 -12.87 19.00
N ALA A 40 16.37 -11.74 18.93
CA ALA A 40 15.97 -11.01 20.13
C ALA A 40 15.18 -11.90 21.09
N LEU A 41 14.20 -12.66 20.58
CA LEU A 41 13.35 -13.55 21.35
C LEU A 41 14.08 -14.83 21.84
N ALA A 42 15.12 -15.28 21.15
CA ALA A 42 15.97 -16.36 21.66
C ALA A 42 16.81 -15.94 22.89
N ILE A 43 17.17 -14.64 22.95
CA ILE A 43 17.91 -14.05 24.09
C ILE A 43 16.94 -13.70 25.21
N LYS A 44 15.80 -13.08 24.88
CA LYS A 44 14.77 -12.62 25.84
C LYS A 44 13.39 -13.11 25.37
N PRO A 45 12.96 -14.33 25.81
CA PRO A 45 11.70 -14.94 25.35
C PRO A 45 10.42 -14.18 25.76
N ASP A 46 10.51 -13.34 26.80
CA ASP A 46 9.42 -12.51 27.34
C ASP A 46 9.45 -11.06 26.81
N TYR A 47 10.11 -10.81 25.67
CA TYR A 47 10.20 -9.49 25.10
C TYR A 47 8.95 -9.14 24.27
N VAL A 48 7.98 -8.51 24.92
CA VAL A 48 6.64 -8.19 24.38
C VAL A 48 6.72 -7.45 23.05
N GLU A 49 7.51 -6.37 23.00
CA GLU A 49 7.66 -5.54 21.80
C GLU A 49 8.27 -6.32 20.63
N ALA A 50 9.18 -7.25 20.90
CA ALA A 50 9.77 -8.08 19.84
C ALA A 50 8.76 -9.11 19.28
N HIS A 51 7.87 -9.66 20.12
CA HIS A 51 6.77 -10.49 19.65
C HIS A 51 5.78 -9.68 18.80
N ASN A 52 5.40 -8.47 19.22
CA ASN A 52 4.53 -7.59 18.47
C ASN A 52 5.16 -7.20 17.12
N ASN A 53 6.43 -6.78 17.10
CA ASN A 53 7.14 -6.40 15.88
C ASN A 53 7.33 -7.58 14.92
N LEU A 54 7.60 -8.77 15.45
CA LEU A 54 7.63 -10.01 14.66
C LEU A 54 6.26 -10.28 14.02
N GLY A 55 5.17 -10.09 14.78
CA GLY A 55 3.80 -10.23 14.29
C GLY A 55 3.52 -9.29 13.11
N ASN A 56 3.87 -8.02 13.23
CA ASN A 56 3.73 -7.04 12.15
C ASN A 56 4.52 -7.46 10.89
N THR A 57 5.80 -7.82 11.04
CA THR A 57 6.63 -8.24 9.91
C THR A 57 6.12 -9.52 9.25
N LEU A 58 5.58 -10.47 10.02
CA LEU A 58 4.97 -11.69 9.48
C LEU A 58 3.67 -11.38 8.72
N ASN A 59 2.90 -10.40 9.18
CA ASN A 59 1.74 -9.89 8.44
C ASN A 59 2.16 -9.30 7.08
N ASP A 60 3.19 -8.47 7.07
CA ASP A 60 3.72 -7.87 5.83
C ASP A 60 4.24 -8.92 4.85
N LEU A 61 4.70 -10.08 5.35
CA LEU A 61 5.05 -11.26 4.57
C LEU A 61 3.85 -12.13 4.17
N GLY A 62 2.61 -11.76 4.55
CA GLY A 62 1.42 -12.57 4.30
C GLY A 62 1.33 -13.86 5.15
N GLN A 63 2.20 -14.04 6.15
CA GLN A 63 2.22 -15.20 7.04
C GLN A 63 1.26 -15.01 8.22
N LEU A 64 -0.04 -14.89 7.92
CA LEU A 64 -1.07 -14.43 8.86
C LEU A 64 -1.18 -15.33 10.10
N ASP A 65 -1.16 -16.67 9.96
CA ASP A 65 -1.23 -17.59 11.10
C ASP A 65 -0.04 -17.46 12.07
N ALA A 66 1.14 -17.16 11.54
CA ALA A 66 2.32 -16.95 12.35
C ALA A 66 2.30 -15.56 13.03
N ALA A 67 1.72 -14.57 12.37
CA ALA A 67 1.48 -13.25 12.95
C ALA A 67 0.52 -13.32 14.13
N VAL A 68 -0.63 -14.02 13.98
CA VAL A 68 -1.59 -14.28 15.08
C VAL A 68 -0.87 -14.84 16.31
N LYS A 69 -0.09 -15.93 16.14
CA LYS A 69 0.65 -16.55 17.24
C LYS A 69 1.63 -15.60 17.93
N SER A 70 2.24 -14.70 17.17
CA SER A 70 3.18 -13.71 17.72
C SER A 70 2.46 -12.66 18.55
N PHE A 71 1.32 -12.15 18.10
CA PHE A 71 0.49 -11.21 18.88
C PHE A 71 -0.13 -11.88 20.12
N GLU A 72 -0.64 -13.11 19.98
CA GLU A 72 -1.15 -13.88 21.13
C GLU A 72 -0.06 -14.06 22.20
N LYS A 73 1.19 -14.31 21.78
CA LYS A 73 2.29 -14.44 22.72
C LYS A 73 2.64 -13.12 23.39
N ALA A 74 2.59 -11.99 22.68
CA ALA A 74 2.75 -10.66 23.27
C ALA A 74 1.68 -10.41 24.34
N ILE A 75 0.42 -10.75 24.07
CA ILE A 75 -0.73 -10.60 24.99
C ILE A 75 -0.61 -11.57 26.17
N GLU A 76 -0.15 -12.80 25.96
CA GLU A 76 0.10 -13.76 27.06
C GLU A 76 1.12 -13.21 28.06
N ILE A 77 2.18 -12.56 27.57
CA ILE A 77 3.24 -11.98 28.42
C ILE A 77 2.76 -10.69 29.07
N ASN A 78 2.12 -9.81 28.33
CA ASN A 78 1.54 -8.57 28.83
C ASN A 78 0.09 -8.41 28.36
N PRO A 79 -0.90 -8.80 29.17
CA PRO A 79 -2.32 -8.70 28.81
C PRO A 79 -2.84 -7.28 28.56
N ASP A 80 -2.10 -6.25 29.02
CA ASP A 80 -2.45 -4.84 28.83
C ASP A 80 -1.64 -4.17 27.70
N TYR A 81 -1.02 -4.96 26.80
CA TYR A 81 -0.29 -4.42 25.67
C TYR A 81 -1.25 -4.06 24.52
N VAL A 82 -1.62 -2.79 24.48
CA VAL A 82 -2.70 -2.24 23.63
C VAL A 82 -2.48 -2.52 22.15
N GLU A 83 -1.25 -2.31 21.68
CA GLU A 83 -0.88 -2.46 20.27
C GLU A 83 -1.07 -3.91 19.80
N ALA A 84 -0.75 -4.90 20.63
CA ALA A 84 -0.93 -6.31 20.24
C ALA A 84 -2.41 -6.69 20.13
N HIS A 85 -3.28 -6.17 21.00
CA HIS A 85 -4.73 -6.36 20.85
C HIS A 85 -5.24 -5.74 19.57
N ASN A 86 -4.85 -4.50 19.26
CA ASN A 86 -5.26 -3.82 18.02
C ASN A 86 -4.75 -4.57 16.77
N ASN A 87 -3.48 -4.96 16.75
CA ASN A 87 -2.87 -5.64 15.62
C ASN A 87 -3.45 -7.06 15.41
N LEU A 88 -3.70 -7.80 16.49
CA LEU A 88 -4.41 -9.08 16.43
C LEU A 88 -5.80 -8.91 15.84
N GLY A 89 -6.55 -7.88 16.26
CA GLY A 89 -7.85 -7.52 15.69
C GLY A 89 -7.78 -7.29 14.19
N SER A 90 -6.75 -6.59 13.73
CA SER A 90 -6.55 -6.29 12.29
C SER A 90 -6.32 -7.56 11.46
N ILE A 91 -5.50 -8.50 11.97
CA ILE A 91 -5.27 -9.78 11.28
C ILE A 91 -6.55 -10.65 11.28
N LEU A 92 -7.25 -10.72 12.42
CA LEU A 92 -8.49 -11.49 12.53
C LEU A 92 -9.58 -10.92 11.61
N ASN A 93 -9.66 -9.60 11.46
CA ASN A 93 -10.53 -8.97 10.48
C ASN A 93 -10.17 -9.39 9.04
N ALA A 94 -8.89 -9.38 8.68
CA ALA A 94 -8.41 -9.81 7.37
C ALA A 94 -8.72 -11.30 7.10
N LEU A 95 -8.70 -12.15 8.13
CA LEU A 95 -9.07 -13.56 8.08
C LEU A 95 -10.60 -13.79 8.10
N GLY A 96 -11.42 -12.74 8.23
CA GLY A 96 -12.89 -12.82 8.29
C GLY A 96 -13.46 -13.17 9.65
N HIS A 97 -12.66 -13.23 10.71
CA HIS A 97 -13.09 -13.49 12.09
C HIS A 97 -13.58 -12.20 12.78
N LEU A 98 -14.66 -11.61 12.23
CA LEU A 98 -15.12 -10.27 12.58
C LEU A 98 -15.47 -10.10 14.06
N ASP A 99 -16.18 -11.07 14.66
CA ASP A 99 -16.62 -10.96 16.06
C ASP A 99 -15.41 -10.91 17.02
N VAL A 100 -14.41 -11.76 16.77
CA VAL A 100 -13.20 -11.79 17.60
C VAL A 100 -12.33 -10.53 17.36
N ALA A 101 -12.31 -10.02 16.12
CA ALA A 101 -11.62 -8.76 15.82
C ALA A 101 -12.25 -7.58 16.60
N ILE A 102 -13.58 -7.51 16.68
CA ILE A 102 -14.30 -6.52 17.48
C ILE A 102 -13.90 -6.62 18.95
N GLU A 103 -13.88 -7.83 19.53
CA GLU A 103 -13.47 -8.05 20.92
C GLU A 103 -12.03 -7.55 21.17
N CYS A 104 -11.12 -7.81 20.25
CA CYS A 104 -9.74 -7.34 20.34
C CYS A 104 -9.64 -5.81 20.35
N TYR A 105 -10.33 -5.13 19.43
CA TYR A 105 -10.34 -3.66 19.39
C TYR A 105 -11.00 -3.05 20.64
N GLU A 106 -12.12 -3.62 21.10
CA GLU A 106 -12.80 -3.17 22.32
C GLU A 106 -11.91 -3.38 23.56
N LYS A 107 -11.13 -4.46 23.60
CA LYS A 107 -10.14 -4.67 24.65
C LYS A 107 -9.02 -3.63 24.61
N ALA A 108 -8.50 -3.30 23.41
CA ALA A 108 -7.52 -2.23 23.26
C ALA A 108 -8.06 -0.88 23.78
N ILE A 109 -9.31 -0.53 23.42
CA ILE A 109 -9.98 0.69 23.92
C ILE A 109 -10.22 0.64 25.43
N ALA A 110 -10.55 -0.52 25.99
CA ALA A 110 -10.75 -0.66 27.45
C ALA A 110 -9.44 -0.44 28.23
N ILE A 111 -8.31 -0.91 27.70
CA ILE A 111 -6.98 -0.71 28.30
C ILE A 111 -6.53 0.74 28.15
N ASN A 112 -6.59 1.28 26.93
CA ASN A 112 -6.26 2.68 26.65
C ASN A 112 -7.42 3.37 25.90
N PRO A 113 -8.29 4.09 26.63
CA PRO A 113 -9.43 4.78 26.04
C PRO A 113 -9.08 5.94 25.09
N ASP A 114 -7.81 6.31 24.98
CA ASP A 114 -7.34 7.38 24.11
C ASP A 114 -6.63 6.84 22.84
N PHE A 115 -6.57 5.52 22.68
CA PHE A 115 -5.89 4.86 21.55
C PHE A 115 -6.73 4.94 20.26
N SER A 116 -6.45 5.93 19.43
CA SER A 116 -7.24 6.31 18.26
C SER A 116 -7.29 5.23 17.17
N ASP A 117 -6.20 4.44 17.01
CA ASP A 117 -6.12 3.38 16.01
C ASP A 117 -7.20 2.31 16.21
N ALA A 118 -7.48 1.96 17.48
CA ALA A 118 -8.51 0.97 17.78
C ALA A 118 -9.92 1.48 17.43
N TYR A 119 -10.21 2.77 17.66
CA TYR A 119 -11.49 3.36 17.21
C TYR A 119 -11.61 3.35 15.68
N TYR A 120 -10.53 3.71 14.99
CA TYR A 120 -10.48 3.67 13.54
C TYR A 120 -10.78 2.25 13.03
N ASN A 121 -10.02 1.26 13.46
CA ASN A 121 -10.18 -0.12 13.03
C ASN A 121 -11.56 -0.70 13.37
N LEU A 122 -12.04 -0.46 14.60
CA LEU A 122 -13.34 -0.91 15.07
C LEU A 122 -14.49 -0.31 14.24
N SER A 123 -14.36 0.94 13.78
CA SER A 123 -15.40 1.61 13.00
C SER A 123 -15.73 0.94 11.66
N TYR A 124 -14.80 0.17 11.10
CA TYR A 124 -14.99 -0.56 9.85
C TYR A 124 -15.67 -1.92 10.01
N VAL A 125 -15.68 -2.48 11.21
CA VAL A 125 -16.22 -3.83 11.48
C VAL A 125 -17.46 -3.83 12.37
N LYS A 126 -17.56 -2.87 13.28
CA LYS A 126 -18.68 -2.72 14.21
C LYS A 126 -19.84 -1.93 13.57
N LYS A 127 -21.07 -2.42 13.75
CA LYS A 127 -22.28 -1.63 13.45
C LYS A 127 -22.63 -0.77 14.67
N TYR A 128 -22.55 0.54 14.49
CA TYR A 128 -22.85 1.50 15.57
C TYR A 128 -24.34 1.84 15.64
N THR A 129 -24.80 2.16 16.84
CA THR A 129 -26.10 2.80 17.08
C THR A 129 -25.91 4.23 17.53
N ALA A 130 -26.92 5.09 17.38
CA ALA A 130 -26.80 6.53 17.67
C ALA A 130 -26.40 6.84 19.12
N ASN A 131 -26.68 5.93 20.06
CA ASN A 131 -26.39 6.10 21.49
C ASN A 131 -25.13 5.32 21.96
N ASP A 132 -24.31 4.82 21.04
CA ASP A 132 -23.08 4.12 21.40
C ASP A 132 -22.13 5.05 22.17
N PRO A 133 -21.69 4.68 23.41
CA PRO A 133 -20.85 5.53 24.24
C PRO A 133 -19.49 5.85 23.60
N GLN A 134 -19.00 5.01 22.70
CA GLN A 134 -17.74 5.24 22.00
C GLN A 134 -17.82 6.49 21.09
N ILE A 135 -19.02 6.81 20.53
CA ILE A 135 -19.21 8.04 19.74
C ILE A 135 -18.95 9.28 20.58
N THR A 136 -19.52 9.30 21.80
CA THR A 136 -19.31 10.41 22.75
C THR A 136 -17.84 10.50 23.15
N LYS A 137 -17.18 9.36 23.40
CA LYS A 137 -15.76 9.32 23.78
C LYS A 137 -14.88 9.87 22.64
N MET A 138 -15.07 9.43 21.38
CA MET A 138 -14.34 9.95 20.23
C MET A 138 -14.51 11.46 20.06
N LYS A 139 -15.75 11.98 20.19
CA LYS A 139 -16.03 13.42 20.12
C LYS A 139 -15.34 14.19 21.25
N THR A 140 -15.28 13.62 22.45
CA THR A 140 -14.57 14.23 23.59
C THR A 140 -13.06 14.29 23.33
N LEU A 141 -12.46 13.21 22.81
CA LEU A 141 -11.04 13.20 22.44
C LEU A 141 -10.73 14.26 21.38
N LEU A 142 -11.58 14.41 20.35
CA LEU A 142 -11.40 15.46 19.33
C LEU A 142 -11.48 16.88 19.87
N SER A 143 -12.11 17.10 21.04
CA SER A 143 -12.16 18.42 21.68
C SER A 143 -10.87 18.79 22.41
N ASP A 144 -9.98 17.83 22.65
CA ASP A 144 -8.68 18.09 23.28
C ASP A 144 -7.75 18.80 22.28
N SER A 145 -7.31 20.00 22.67
CA SER A 145 -6.36 20.80 21.87
C SER A 145 -4.95 20.19 21.82
N LYS A 146 -4.62 19.25 22.69
CA LYS A 146 -3.32 18.57 22.75
C LYS A 146 -3.31 17.26 21.93
N LEU A 147 -4.45 16.85 21.38
CA LEU A 147 -4.54 15.65 20.56
C LEU A 147 -3.58 15.75 19.39
N SER A 148 -2.80 14.69 19.15
CA SER A 148 -1.87 14.64 18.03
C SER A 148 -2.64 14.75 16.69
N ARG A 149 -1.97 15.17 15.63
CA ARG A 149 -2.60 15.25 14.30
C ARG A 149 -3.00 13.88 13.80
N SER A 150 -2.15 12.87 13.98
CA SER A 150 -2.43 11.48 13.58
C SER A 150 -3.67 10.94 14.28
N ASP A 151 -3.76 11.09 15.62
CA ASP A 151 -4.94 10.67 16.38
C ASP A 151 -6.20 11.41 15.92
N ARG A 152 -6.09 12.71 15.61
CA ARG A 152 -7.21 13.49 15.09
C ARG A 152 -7.69 12.96 13.74
N ILE A 153 -6.77 12.58 12.84
CA ILE A 153 -7.08 11.98 11.55
C ILE A 153 -7.83 10.66 11.76
N ASN A 154 -7.30 9.76 12.58
CA ASN A 154 -7.91 8.47 12.88
C ASN A 154 -9.32 8.60 13.45
N LEU A 155 -9.50 9.47 14.45
CA LEU A 155 -10.82 9.70 15.07
C LEU A 155 -11.81 10.36 14.09
N CYS A 156 -11.35 11.24 13.21
CA CYS A 156 -12.20 11.82 12.18
C CYS A 156 -12.65 10.77 11.16
N PHE A 157 -11.75 9.90 10.66
CA PHE A 157 -12.17 8.79 9.79
C PHE A 157 -13.11 7.82 10.51
N ALA A 158 -12.84 7.49 11.79
CA ALA A 158 -13.72 6.64 12.59
C ALA A 158 -15.13 7.25 12.70
N LEU A 159 -15.23 8.54 13.06
CA LEU A 159 -16.53 9.23 13.16
C LEU A 159 -17.22 9.40 11.81
N ALA A 160 -16.46 9.59 10.72
CA ALA A 160 -17.03 9.59 9.38
C ALA A 160 -17.68 8.24 9.07
N LYS A 161 -16.98 7.12 9.35
CA LYS A 161 -17.50 5.76 9.13
C LYS A 161 -18.71 5.44 10.01
N VAL A 162 -18.69 5.87 11.26
CA VAL A 162 -19.85 5.76 12.18
C VAL A 162 -21.06 6.51 11.61
N ASN A 163 -20.87 7.75 11.14
CA ASN A 163 -21.96 8.56 10.59
C ASN A 163 -22.47 8.04 9.23
N GLU A 164 -21.61 7.38 8.44
CA GLU A 164 -22.04 6.62 7.26
C GLU A 164 -23.01 5.49 7.67
N ASN A 165 -22.69 4.72 8.70
CA ASN A 165 -23.56 3.65 9.22
C ASN A 165 -24.89 4.17 9.79
N LEU A 166 -24.89 5.40 10.32
CA LEU A 166 -26.08 6.05 10.90
C LEU A 166 -26.88 6.86 9.87
N ASP A 167 -26.47 6.86 8.60
CA ASP A 167 -27.07 7.67 7.51
C ASP A 167 -27.12 9.17 7.81
N ASN A 168 -26.12 9.67 8.57
CA ASN A 168 -25.99 11.08 8.91
C ASN A 168 -24.97 11.76 7.98
N GLN A 169 -25.43 12.19 6.82
CA GLN A 169 -24.59 12.72 5.75
C GLN A 169 -23.82 13.99 6.15
N ASP A 170 -24.42 14.90 6.89
CA ASP A 170 -23.77 16.17 7.27
C ASP A 170 -22.56 15.93 8.17
N GLU A 171 -22.70 15.11 9.21
CA GLU A 171 -21.59 14.75 10.09
C GLU A 171 -20.57 13.85 9.39
N LEU A 172 -20.99 12.94 8.49
CA LEU A 172 -20.09 12.15 7.66
C LEU A 172 -19.13 13.06 6.90
N PHE A 173 -19.66 13.97 6.09
CA PHE A 173 -18.83 14.86 5.27
C PHE A 173 -17.98 15.81 6.12
N LYS A 174 -18.49 16.31 7.22
CA LYS A 174 -17.73 17.16 8.15
C LYS A 174 -16.46 16.47 8.63
N TYR A 175 -16.58 15.25 9.16
CA TYR A 175 -15.41 14.51 9.66
C TYR A 175 -14.50 14.03 8.54
N LEU A 176 -15.06 13.58 7.43
CA LEU A 176 -14.30 13.13 6.28
C LEU A 176 -13.46 14.24 5.64
N HIS A 177 -14.04 15.44 5.50
CA HIS A 177 -13.31 16.62 5.01
C HIS A 177 -12.18 17.02 5.95
N GLU A 178 -12.41 17.00 7.27
CA GLU A 178 -11.38 17.34 8.25
C GLU A 178 -10.24 16.33 8.24
N ALA A 179 -10.53 15.03 8.23
CA ALA A 179 -9.52 13.97 8.17
C ALA A 179 -8.65 14.13 6.93
N ASN A 180 -9.28 14.21 5.76
CA ASN A 180 -8.57 14.35 4.48
C ASN A 180 -7.76 15.65 4.40
N ARG A 181 -8.30 16.77 4.87
CA ARG A 181 -7.60 18.05 4.92
C ARG A 181 -6.31 17.97 5.75
N LEU A 182 -6.38 17.35 6.91
CA LEU A 182 -5.23 17.18 7.81
C LEU A 182 -4.17 16.27 7.18
N HIS A 183 -4.60 15.14 6.61
CA HIS A 183 -3.69 14.19 5.99
C HIS A 183 -3.01 14.76 4.73
N LYS A 184 -3.75 15.48 3.88
CA LYS A 184 -3.16 16.18 2.74
C LYS A 184 -2.05 17.14 3.14
N GLN A 185 -2.19 17.82 4.29
CA GLN A 185 -1.16 18.73 4.81
C GLN A 185 0.12 17.99 5.25
N GLU A 186 0.02 16.73 5.70
CA GLU A 186 1.19 15.91 6.05
C GLU A 186 1.96 15.46 4.81
N LEU A 187 1.25 15.09 3.75
CA LEU A 187 1.84 14.54 2.52
C LEU A 187 2.47 15.61 1.62
N ASN A 188 2.23 16.91 1.84
CA ASN A 188 2.67 18.02 0.96
C ASN A 188 2.31 17.78 -0.53
N TYR A 189 1.21 17.08 -0.80
CA TYR A 189 0.80 16.74 -2.15
C TYR A 189 0.46 17.98 -2.97
N SER A 190 0.92 18.01 -4.23
CA SER A 190 0.60 19.03 -5.22
C SER A 190 0.04 18.40 -6.49
N PHE A 191 -1.19 18.77 -6.84
CA PHE A 191 -1.82 18.32 -8.10
C PHE A 191 -1.08 18.81 -9.35
N ASP A 192 -0.40 19.95 -9.29
CA ASP A 192 0.37 20.46 -10.43
C ASP A 192 1.60 19.59 -10.73
N LEU A 193 2.19 18.96 -9.71
CA LEU A 193 3.24 17.96 -9.93
C LEU A 193 2.70 16.73 -10.65
N SER A 194 1.49 16.28 -10.31
CA SER A 194 0.83 15.18 -11.03
C SER A 194 0.59 15.57 -12.50
N LYS A 195 0.06 16.76 -12.79
CA LYS A 195 -0.13 17.24 -14.17
C LYS A 195 1.18 17.22 -14.97
N THR A 196 2.25 17.71 -14.35
CA THR A 196 3.58 17.74 -14.97
C THR A 196 4.06 16.32 -15.29
N LEU A 197 3.94 15.39 -14.34
CA LEU A 197 4.34 13.99 -14.53
C LEU A 197 3.56 13.34 -15.69
N PHE A 198 2.23 13.45 -15.71
CA PHE A 198 1.39 12.88 -16.77
C PHE A 198 1.72 13.46 -18.15
N SER A 199 1.93 14.77 -18.22
CA SER A 199 2.31 15.45 -19.47
C SER A 199 3.68 15.00 -19.96
N SER A 200 4.68 14.93 -19.08
CA SER A 200 6.02 14.47 -19.43
C SER A 200 6.03 13.02 -19.91
N VAL A 201 5.28 12.13 -19.24
CA VAL A 201 5.15 10.73 -19.66
C VAL A 201 4.55 10.63 -21.07
N LYS A 202 3.49 11.37 -21.38
CA LYS A 202 2.91 11.39 -22.73
C LYS A 202 3.89 11.93 -23.76
N GLU A 203 4.61 12.98 -23.45
CA GLU A 203 5.63 13.58 -24.34
C GLU A 203 6.75 12.60 -24.67
N MET A 204 7.28 11.88 -23.67
CA MET A 204 8.34 10.87 -23.83
C MET A 204 7.97 9.80 -24.87
N PHE A 205 6.70 9.44 -24.96
CA PHE A 205 6.23 8.37 -25.85
C PHE A 205 5.57 8.89 -27.14
N SER A 206 5.18 10.15 -27.22
CA SER A 206 4.56 10.72 -28.44
C SER A 206 5.56 10.88 -29.60
N SER A 207 6.83 11.17 -29.31
CA SER A 207 7.84 11.53 -30.29
C SER A 207 8.75 10.38 -30.74
N ALA A 208 8.77 9.25 -30.03
CA ALA A 208 9.86 8.27 -30.14
C ALA A 208 9.44 6.82 -30.36
N TYR A 209 8.15 6.48 -30.27
CA TYR A 209 7.73 5.07 -30.19
C TYR A 209 8.06 4.27 -31.46
N SER A 210 7.85 4.84 -32.67
CA SER A 210 8.08 4.14 -33.93
C SER A 210 9.54 3.69 -34.17
N ASP A 211 10.50 4.34 -33.50
CA ASP A 211 11.92 4.02 -33.63
C ASP A 211 12.39 3.01 -32.57
N ILE A 212 11.77 3.03 -31.39
CA ILE A 212 12.15 2.16 -30.27
C ILE A 212 11.66 0.73 -30.49
N GLU A 213 10.46 0.56 -31.07
CA GLU A 213 9.86 -0.77 -31.34
C GLU A 213 10.75 -1.63 -32.26
N LYS A 214 11.54 -1.00 -33.13
CA LYS A 214 12.41 -1.69 -34.09
C LYS A 214 13.77 -2.11 -33.52
N SER A 215 14.19 -1.56 -32.39
CA SER A 215 15.56 -1.72 -31.90
C SER A 215 15.71 -2.77 -30.77
N LEU A 216 14.62 -3.07 -30.06
CA LEU A 216 14.68 -4.01 -28.93
C LEU A 216 14.39 -5.44 -29.39
N SER A 217 15.44 -6.18 -29.75
CA SER A 217 15.40 -7.65 -29.81
C SER A 217 15.32 -8.18 -28.38
N SER A 218 14.10 -8.46 -27.90
CA SER A 218 13.94 -9.06 -26.56
C SER A 218 14.24 -10.56 -26.63
N GLU A 219 15.30 -11.00 -25.99
CA GLU A 219 15.42 -12.41 -25.66
C GLU A 219 14.20 -12.83 -24.80
N PRO A 220 13.66 -14.03 -25.01
CA PRO A 220 12.55 -14.52 -24.20
C PRO A 220 12.90 -14.48 -22.73
N SER A 221 12.06 -13.85 -21.92
CA SER A 221 12.23 -13.84 -20.47
C SER A 221 11.76 -15.16 -19.87
N THR A 222 12.47 -15.62 -18.83
CA THR A 222 12.03 -16.75 -17.99
C THR A 222 10.71 -16.45 -17.29
N PHE A 223 10.51 -15.18 -16.90
CA PHE A 223 9.29 -14.71 -16.25
C PHE A 223 8.35 -14.05 -17.26
N LYS A 224 7.05 -14.25 -17.03
CA LYS A 224 5.94 -13.68 -17.79
C LYS A 224 5.11 -12.78 -16.87
N PRO A 225 5.52 -11.53 -16.71
CA PRO A 225 4.82 -10.64 -15.80
C PRO A 225 3.45 -10.24 -16.36
N ILE A 226 2.47 -10.18 -15.44
CA ILE A 226 1.13 -9.64 -15.69
C ILE A 226 0.96 -8.45 -14.76
N PHE A 227 0.82 -7.27 -15.35
CA PHE A 227 0.63 -6.02 -14.58
C PHE A 227 -0.85 -5.73 -14.43
N ILE A 228 -1.33 -5.66 -13.20
CA ILE A 228 -2.69 -5.23 -12.86
C ILE A 228 -2.62 -3.76 -12.50
N VAL A 229 -3.23 -2.93 -13.33
CA VAL A 229 -3.15 -1.47 -13.25
C VAL A 229 -4.53 -0.82 -13.17
N GLY A 230 -4.61 0.40 -12.67
CA GLY A 230 -5.86 1.16 -12.59
C GLY A 230 -5.88 2.12 -11.42
N MET A 231 -7.02 2.72 -11.15
CA MET A 231 -7.18 3.53 -9.94
C MET A 231 -7.21 2.65 -8.68
N PRO A 232 -6.68 3.11 -7.54
CA PRO A 232 -6.91 2.44 -6.27
C PRO A 232 -8.41 2.22 -6.03
N ARG A 233 -8.76 1.16 -5.31
CA ARG A 233 -10.16 0.78 -5.00
C ARG A 233 -10.99 0.35 -6.22
N SER A 234 -10.37 -0.09 -7.29
CA SER A 234 -11.04 -0.62 -8.50
C SER A 234 -11.34 -2.13 -8.45
N GLY A 235 -11.05 -2.83 -7.35
CA GLY A 235 -11.28 -4.29 -7.22
C GLY A 235 -10.09 -5.16 -7.62
N SER A 236 -8.93 -4.57 -7.81
CA SER A 236 -7.70 -5.24 -8.26
C SER A 236 -7.23 -6.38 -7.36
N THR A 237 -7.41 -6.27 -6.04
CA THR A 237 -7.04 -7.33 -5.09
C THR A 237 -7.83 -8.62 -5.35
N LEU A 238 -9.12 -8.52 -5.63
CA LEU A 238 -9.95 -9.67 -5.96
C LEU A 238 -9.46 -10.34 -7.25
N VAL A 239 -9.17 -9.55 -8.26
CA VAL A 239 -8.66 -10.07 -9.55
C VAL A 239 -7.31 -10.75 -9.36
N GLU A 240 -6.40 -10.17 -8.62
CA GLU A 240 -5.11 -10.82 -8.30
C GLU A 240 -5.32 -12.15 -7.57
N GLN A 241 -6.18 -12.20 -6.56
CA GLN A 241 -6.51 -13.44 -5.83
C GLN A 241 -7.11 -14.51 -6.74
N ILE A 242 -8.02 -14.13 -7.64
CA ILE A 242 -8.58 -15.06 -8.65
C ILE A 242 -7.46 -15.59 -9.55
N MET A 243 -6.58 -14.74 -10.05
CA MET A 243 -5.47 -15.16 -10.92
C MET A 243 -4.48 -16.04 -10.19
N SER A 244 -4.08 -15.67 -8.97
CA SER A 244 -3.12 -16.42 -8.15
C SER A 244 -3.69 -17.70 -7.53
N SER A 245 -5.02 -17.93 -7.61
CA SER A 245 -5.60 -19.23 -7.29
C SER A 245 -5.21 -20.33 -8.30
N HIS A 246 -4.73 -19.95 -9.47
CA HIS A 246 -4.22 -20.88 -10.45
C HIS A 246 -2.78 -21.29 -10.12
N HIS A 247 -2.51 -22.58 -10.07
CA HIS A 247 -1.22 -23.17 -9.65
C HIS A 247 0.04 -22.73 -10.43
N ALA A 248 -0.12 -22.14 -11.60
CA ALA A 248 0.99 -21.64 -12.42
C ALA A 248 1.23 -20.11 -12.25
N VAL A 249 0.48 -19.44 -11.37
CA VAL A 249 0.52 -17.99 -11.19
C VAL A 249 0.88 -17.64 -9.76
N HIS A 250 1.93 -16.86 -9.58
CA HIS A 250 2.30 -16.27 -8.30
C HIS A 250 1.77 -14.83 -8.20
N GLY A 251 1.02 -14.52 -7.15
CA GLY A 251 0.58 -13.16 -6.81
C GLY A 251 1.67 -12.44 -6.01
N ALA A 252 2.39 -11.50 -6.64
CA ALA A 252 3.45 -10.77 -5.96
C ALA A 252 2.96 -9.51 -5.20
N GLY A 253 1.67 -9.21 -5.26
CA GLY A 253 1.11 -8.02 -4.64
C GLY A 253 1.60 -6.72 -5.29
N GLU A 254 1.88 -5.70 -4.48
CA GLU A 254 2.29 -4.38 -4.94
C GLU A 254 3.83 -4.26 -4.94
N LEU A 255 4.44 -4.46 -6.13
CA LEU A 255 5.89 -4.29 -6.28
C LEU A 255 6.21 -2.82 -6.58
N SER A 256 6.87 -2.14 -5.64
CA SER A 256 7.32 -0.74 -5.81
C SER A 256 8.55 -0.59 -6.72
N THR A 257 9.00 -1.67 -7.35
CA THR A 257 10.24 -1.72 -8.15
C THR A 257 10.19 -0.80 -9.37
N LEU A 258 9.10 -0.82 -10.14
CA LEU A 258 9.00 0.03 -11.35
C LEU A 258 9.03 1.52 -11.02
N PRO A 259 8.24 2.05 -10.08
CA PRO A 259 8.38 3.44 -9.63
C PRO A 259 9.80 3.79 -9.21
N TYR A 260 10.45 2.93 -8.44
CA TYR A 260 11.81 3.15 -7.95
C TYR A 260 12.84 3.26 -9.10
N ILE A 261 12.72 2.42 -10.13
CA ILE A 261 13.64 2.41 -11.27
C ILE A 261 13.32 3.55 -12.26
N ILE A 262 12.04 3.83 -12.52
CA ILE A 262 11.61 4.74 -13.59
C ILE A 262 11.62 6.20 -13.15
N THR A 263 11.32 6.51 -11.88
CA THR A 263 11.29 7.91 -11.40
C THR A 263 12.59 8.66 -11.63
N PRO A 264 13.79 8.12 -11.37
CA PRO A 264 15.04 8.80 -11.73
C PRO A 264 15.17 9.06 -13.23
N ILE A 265 14.76 8.11 -14.09
CA ILE A 265 14.84 8.23 -15.55
C ILE A 265 13.94 9.36 -16.05
N THR A 266 12.71 9.45 -15.53
CA THR A 266 11.77 10.51 -15.90
C THR A 266 12.23 11.87 -15.39
N THR A 267 12.81 11.91 -14.21
CA THR A 267 13.39 13.13 -13.63
C THR A 267 14.56 13.65 -14.45
N ASP A 268 15.49 12.76 -14.85
CA ASP A 268 16.61 13.11 -15.70
C ASP A 268 16.17 13.58 -17.09
N TYR A 269 15.15 12.94 -17.67
CA TYR A 269 14.56 13.34 -18.95
C TYR A 269 14.11 14.81 -18.91
N VAL A 270 13.35 15.17 -17.88
CA VAL A 270 12.82 16.53 -17.71
C VAL A 270 13.95 17.52 -17.44
N ASN A 271 14.84 17.21 -16.49
CA ASN A 271 15.90 18.13 -16.05
C ASN A 271 16.97 18.41 -17.13
N GLN A 272 17.23 17.42 -17.99
CA GLN A 272 18.23 17.54 -19.06
C GLN A 272 17.62 18.00 -20.39
N GLY A 273 16.29 18.21 -20.47
CA GLY A 273 15.61 18.59 -21.68
C GLY A 273 15.82 17.58 -22.82
N MET A 274 15.78 16.28 -22.48
CA MET A 274 15.99 15.23 -23.47
C MET A 274 14.81 15.15 -24.45
N ASN A 275 15.08 14.91 -25.71
CA ASN A 275 14.05 14.72 -26.74
C ASN A 275 13.67 13.25 -26.95
N LYS A 276 14.46 12.32 -26.41
CA LYS A 276 14.26 10.88 -26.57
C LYS A 276 14.85 10.11 -25.40
N LEU A 277 14.17 9.07 -24.95
CA LEU A 277 14.72 8.13 -23.97
C LEU A 277 15.80 7.24 -24.63
N PRO A 278 16.96 7.06 -23.98
CA PRO A 278 17.99 6.18 -24.52
C PRO A 278 17.58 4.71 -24.40
N GLU A 279 17.90 3.89 -25.39
CA GLU A 279 17.60 2.45 -25.41
C GLU A 279 18.11 1.72 -24.15
N LYS A 280 19.30 2.10 -23.66
CA LYS A 280 19.87 1.56 -22.44
C LYS A 280 18.97 1.72 -21.20
N ALA A 281 18.07 2.70 -21.18
CA ALA A 281 17.14 2.88 -20.08
C ALA A 281 16.15 1.71 -20.00
N PHE A 282 15.62 1.26 -21.14
CA PHE A 282 14.68 0.12 -21.21
C PHE A 282 15.38 -1.20 -20.89
N VAL A 283 16.63 -1.39 -21.33
CA VAL A 283 17.46 -2.55 -20.94
C VAL A 283 17.65 -2.57 -19.43
N SER A 284 18.03 -1.45 -18.85
CA SER A 284 18.21 -1.34 -17.39
C SER A 284 16.93 -1.58 -16.60
N ILE A 285 15.78 -1.07 -17.07
CA ILE A 285 14.47 -1.35 -16.43
C ILE A 285 14.20 -2.86 -16.46
N ARG A 286 14.42 -3.51 -17.61
CA ARG A 286 14.22 -4.94 -17.77
C ARG A 286 15.09 -5.76 -16.83
N GLU A 287 16.39 -5.50 -16.78
CA GLU A 287 17.35 -6.22 -15.95
C GLU A 287 17.02 -6.10 -14.46
N GLN A 288 16.81 -4.88 -13.97
CA GLN A 288 16.51 -4.64 -12.55
C GLN A 288 15.17 -5.24 -12.12
N TYR A 289 14.15 -5.18 -13.00
CA TYR A 289 12.86 -5.76 -12.68
C TYR A 289 12.90 -7.29 -12.68
N LEU A 290 13.61 -7.92 -13.64
CA LEU A 290 13.82 -9.38 -13.65
C LEU A 290 14.63 -9.85 -12.45
N ASP A 291 15.60 -9.07 -11.98
CA ASP A 291 16.33 -9.36 -10.74
C ASP A 291 15.38 -9.36 -9.54
N THR A 292 14.46 -8.38 -9.46
CA THR A 292 13.42 -8.37 -8.42
C THR A 292 12.56 -9.64 -8.46
N LEU A 293 12.08 -10.04 -9.65
CA LEU A 293 11.26 -11.25 -9.78
C LEU A 293 12.05 -12.51 -9.40
N SER A 294 13.33 -12.58 -9.77
CA SER A 294 14.21 -13.70 -9.39
C SER A 294 14.40 -13.83 -7.88
N ASN A 295 14.42 -12.69 -7.18
CA ASN A 295 14.58 -12.65 -5.74
C ASN A 295 13.32 -13.07 -4.96
N LEU A 296 12.17 -13.21 -5.62
CA LEU A 296 10.96 -13.78 -4.99
C LEU A 296 11.15 -15.27 -4.65
N ASN A 297 12.08 -15.96 -5.34
CA ASN A 297 12.38 -17.39 -5.12
C ASN A 297 11.14 -18.30 -5.23
N VAL A 298 10.29 -18.03 -6.19
CA VAL A 298 9.05 -18.79 -6.45
C VAL A 298 9.21 -19.67 -7.69
N PRO A 299 8.56 -20.83 -7.74
CA PRO A 299 8.68 -21.76 -8.86
C PRO A 299 7.87 -21.33 -10.11
N GLU A 300 6.88 -20.46 -9.94
CA GLU A 300 6.01 -20.03 -11.01
C GLU A 300 6.74 -19.05 -11.94
N SER A 301 6.54 -19.23 -13.25
CA SER A 301 7.05 -18.29 -14.25
C SER A 301 6.08 -17.15 -14.57
N VAL A 302 4.80 -17.32 -14.27
CA VAL A 302 3.78 -16.27 -14.43
C VAL A 302 3.62 -15.55 -13.09
N ILE A 303 3.92 -14.25 -13.07
CA ILE A 303 3.91 -13.45 -11.84
C ILE A 303 3.02 -12.22 -12.05
N THR A 304 2.09 -11.99 -11.14
CA THR A 304 1.29 -10.74 -11.15
C THR A 304 1.99 -9.67 -10.33
N ASP A 305 1.99 -8.44 -10.83
CA ASP A 305 2.35 -7.22 -10.13
C ASP A 305 1.13 -6.31 -10.11
N LYS A 306 0.58 -6.08 -8.93
CA LYS A 306 -0.64 -5.30 -8.73
C LYS A 306 -0.34 -3.89 -8.19
N PHE A 307 0.77 -3.30 -8.54
CA PHE A 307 1.00 -1.90 -8.22
C PHE A 307 0.18 -1.03 -9.17
N LEU A 308 -0.97 -0.57 -8.69
CA LEU A 308 -2.02 0.02 -9.52
C LEU A 308 -1.54 1.24 -10.31
N LEU A 309 -0.71 2.09 -9.72
CA LEU A 309 -0.15 3.27 -10.38
C LEU A 309 0.85 2.94 -11.49
N ASN A 310 1.17 1.66 -11.72
CA ASN A 310 1.93 1.23 -12.91
C ASN A 310 1.24 1.62 -14.23
N PHE A 311 -0.01 2.08 -14.21
CA PHE A 311 -0.62 2.68 -15.40
C PHE A 311 0.18 3.91 -15.91
N LEU A 312 0.90 4.62 -15.05
CA LEU A 312 1.82 5.70 -15.45
C LEU A 312 2.97 5.19 -16.30
N TYR A 313 3.35 3.94 -16.15
CA TYR A 313 4.56 3.34 -16.70
C TYR A 313 4.30 2.33 -17.81
N ILE A 314 3.06 2.21 -18.34
CA ILE A 314 2.70 1.24 -19.38
C ILE A 314 3.64 1.34 -20.60
N GLY A 315 4.00 2.53 -21.04
CA GLY A 315 4.94 2.71 -22.13
C GLY A 315 6.32 2.12 -21.83
N PHE A 316 6.85 2.32 -20.64
CA PHE A 316 8.10 1.71 -20.21
C PHE A 316 8.00 0.20 -20.09
N ILE A 317 6.90 -0.31 -19.54
CA ILE A 317 6.63 -1.74 -19.36
C ILE A 317 6.59 -2.44 -20.73
N LEU A 318 5.74 -1.99 -21.64
CA LEU A 318 5.56 -2.65 -22.94
C LEU A 318 6.77 -2.51 -23.85
N THR A 319 7.61 -1.48 -23.64
CA THR A 319 8.88 -1.34 -24.34
C THR A 319 9.95 -2.26 -23.77
N ALA A 320 10.08 -2.36 -22.45
CA ALA A 320 11.05 -3.25 -21.78
C ALA A 320 10.62 -4.73 -21.84
N PHE A 321 9.33 -5.00 -21.82
CA PHE A 321 8.71 -6.33 -21.81
C PHE A 321 7.61 -6.45 -22.88
N PRO A 322 7.93 -6.61 -24.17
CA PRO A 322 6.92 -6.63 -25.24
C PRO A 322 5.87 -7.75 -25.11
N ASP A 323 6.22 -8.83 -24.37
CA ASP A 323 5.34 -9.98 -24.09
C ASP A 323 4.53 -9.84 -22.81
N ALA A 324 4.76 -8.80 -22.01
CA ALA A 324 4.00 -8.55 -20.78
C ALA A 324 2.51 -8.39 -21.08
N LYS A 325 1.69 -8.79 -20.11
CA LYS A 325 0.24 -8.57 -20.17
C LYS A 325 -0.15 -7.44 -19.24
N ILE A 326 -1.00 -6.56 -19.74
CA ILE A 326 -1.55 -5.46 -18.93
C ILE A 326 -3.04 -5.73 -18.73
N VAL A 327 -3.45 -5.86 -17.48
CA VAL A 327 -4.86 -5.94 -17.07
C VAL A 327 -5.23 -4.61 -16.44
N HIS A 328 -6.07 -3.85 -17.13
CA HIS A 328 -6.52 -2.54 -16.68
C HIS A 328 -7.87 -2.67 -15.99
N MET A 329 -7.87 -2.44 -14.68
CA MET A 329 -9.06 -2.49 -13.84
C MET A 329 -9.90 -1.24 -14.01
N LYS A 330 -11.12 -1.41 -14.49
CA LYS A 330 -12.12 -0.36 -14.65
C LYS A 330 -13.24 -0.52 -13.65
N ARG A 331 -13.71 0.57 -13.12
CA ARG A 331 -14.88 0.65 -12.24
C ARG A 331 -15.57 1.99 -12.47
N ASP A 332 -16.87 2.09 -12.13
CA ASP A 332 -17.58 3.37 -12.18
C ASP A 332 -16.76 4.50 -11.55
N ALA A 333 -16.61 5.61 -12.25
CA ALA A 333 -15.75 6.72 -11.85
C ALA A 333 -16.14 7.31 -10.49
N ARG A 334 -17.46 7.47 -10.23
CA ARG A 334 -17.96 8.03 -8.98
C ARG A 334 -17.76 7.05 -7.83
N ALA A 335 -18.03 5.77 -8.05
CA ALA A 335 -17.78 4.73 -7.07
C ALA A 335 -16.29 4.61 -6.71
N THR A 336 -15.40 4.71 -7.71
CA THR A 336 -13.95 4.71 -7.52
C THR A 336 -13.51 5.94 -6.73
N CYS A 337 -13.89 7.15 -7.16
CA CYS A 337 -13.51 8.39 -6.47
C CYS A 337 -14.08 8.43 -5.03
N TRP A 338 -15.34 8.03 -4.84
CA TRP A 338 -15.91 7.95 -3.49
C TRP A 338 -15.13 6.98 -2.60
N SER A 339 -14.82 5.77 -3.10
CA SER A 339 -14.07 4.78 -2.34
C SER A 339 -12.63 5.22 -2.01
N ASN A 340 -12.00 6.01 -2.88
CA ASN A 340 -10.69 6.63 -2.59
C ASN A 340 -10.79 7.72 -1.52
N TYR A 341 -11.79 8.59 -1.63
CA TYR A 341 -11.97 9.71 -0.70
C TYR A 341 -12.42 9.27 0.71
N ASN A 342 -13.24 8.22 0.79
CA ASN A 342 -13.81 7.67 2.03
C ASN A 342 -12.89 6.64 2.71
N CYS A 343 -11.64 6.53 2.29
CA CYS A 343 -10.67 5.58 2.83
C CYS A 343 -9.37 6.27 3.18
N PHE A 344 -8.76 5.92 4.30
CA PHE A 344 -7.43 6.38 4.67
C PHE A 344 -6.38 5.62 3.84
N LEU A 345 -6.01 6.19 2.70
CA LEU A 345 -4.96 5.62 1.85
C LEU A 345 -3.60 6.17 2.30
N LEU A 346 -2.70 5.25 2.63
CA LEU A 346 -1.32 5.57 2.99
C LEU A 346 -0.47 5.81 1.74
N GLY A 347 0.66 6.47 1.92
CA GLY A 347 1.65 6.73 0.88
C GLY A 347 1.47 8.09 0.18
N GLU A 348 2.60 8.73 -0.13
CA GLU A 348 2.63 10.03 -0.81
C GLU A 348 2.00 9.97 -2.22
N GLU A 349 2.11 8.82 -2.88
CA GLU A 349 1.54 8.53 -4.20
C GLU A 349 0.01 8.62 -4.21
N ASN A 350 -0.65 8.42 -3.06
CA ASN A 350 -2.10 8.50 -2.91
C ASN A 350 -2.58 9.89 -2.47
N GLY A 351 -1.70 10.89 -2.42
CA GLY A 351 -2.02 12.24 -1.96
C GLY A 351 -3.18 12.92 -2.69
N PHE A 352 -3.44 12.53 -3.94
CA PHE A 352 -4.58 13.01 -4.73
C PHE A 352 -5.93 12.63 -4.11
N SER A 353 -6.02 11.56 -3.32
CA SER A 353 -7.28 11.05 -2.76
C SER A 353 -7.84 11.90 -1.63
N HIS A 354 -7.03 12.80 -1.05
CA HIS A 354 -7.40 13.58 0.13
C HIS A 354 -8.02 14.95 -0.15
N ASN A 355 -8.39 15.21 -1.40
CA ASN A 355 -9.17 16.39 -1.80
C ASN A 355 -10.03 16.03 -3.01
N ILE A 356 -11.30 16.40 -3.00
CA ILE A 356 -12.26 16.02 -4.05
C ILE A 356 -11.87 16.59 -5.41
N ASP A 357 -11.41 17.83 -5.46
CA ASP A 357 -11.02 18.48 -6.72
C ASP A 357 -9.74 17.86 -7.29
N ASP A 358 -8.75 17.59 -6.43
CA ASP A 358 -7.53 16.90 -6.83
C ASP A 358 -7.82 15.49 -7.32
N LEU A 359 -8.70 14.76 -6.64
CA LEU A 359 -9.10 13.41 -6.99
C LEU A 359 -9.84 13.37 -8.33
N ALA A 360 -10.78 14.28 -8.54
CA ALA A 360 -11.49 14.39 -9.81
C ALA A 360 -10.52 14.77 -10.95
N GLY A 361 -9.63 15.71 -10.69
CA GLY A 361 -8.58 16.09 -11.63
C GLY A 361 -7.63 14.95 -11.96
N PHE A 362 -7.16 14.21 -10.95
CA PHE A 362 -6.29 13.05 -11.13
C PHE A 362 -6.98 11.92 -11.91
N TYR A 363 -8.26 11.66 -11.62
CA TYR A 363 -9.05 10.70 -12.40
C TYR A 363 -9.15 11.12 -13.88
N GLY A 364 -9.32 12.42 -14.14
CA GLY A 364 -9.30 12.95 -15.51
C GLY A 364 -7.96 12.73 -16.22
N LEU A 365 -6.84 13.00 -15.54
CA LEU A 365 -5.49 12.72 -16.05
C LEU A 365 -5.28 11.23 -16.32
N TYR A 366 -5.71 10.37 -15.39
CA TYR A 366 -5.64 8.92 -15.55
C TYR A 366 -6.43 8.43 -16.77
N ALA A 367 -7.68 8.85 -16.93
CA ALA A 367 -8.52 8.44 -18.05
C ALA A 367 -7.94 8.89 -19.41
N ASP A 368 -7.40 10.11 -19.46
CA ASP A 368 -6.73 10.65 -20.65
C ASP A 368 -5.43 9.89 -20.97
N LEU A 369 -4.63 9.54 -19.97
CA LEU A 369 -3.42 8.74 -20.16
C LEU A 369 -3.74 7.31 -20.60
N MET A 370 -4.77 6.66 -20.03
CA MET A 370 -5.17 5.32 -20.47
C MET A 370 -5.67 5.34 -21.92
N ASN A 371 -6.42 6.35 -22.33
CA ASN A 371 -6.82 6.52 -23.74
C ASN A 371 -5.59 6.68 -24.66
N PHE A 372 -4.58 7.45 -24.24
CA PHE A 372 -3.32 7.58 -24.95
C PHE A 372 -2.60 6.22 -25.10
N TRP A 373 -2.52 5.43 -24.03
CA TRP A 373 -1.90 4.10 -24.08
C TRP A 373 -2.64 3.13 -25.01
N HIS A 374 -3.98 3.13 -25.01
CA HIS A 374 -4.77 2.30 -25.93
C HIS A 374 -4.54 2.67 -27.38
N GLN A 375 -4.33 3.95 -27.70
CA GLN A 375 -4.01 4.41 -29.05
C GLN A 375 -2.59 4.02 -29.47
N LEU A 376 -1.62 4.13 -28.54
CA LEU A 376 -0.23 3.85 -28.82
C LEU A 376 0.07 2.35 -28.89
N PHE A 377 -0.60 1.53 -28.09
CA PHE A 377 -0.42 0.09 -27.98
C PHE A 377 -1.74 -0.68 -28.24
N PRO A 378 -2.27 -0.66 -29.47
CA PRO A 378 -3.56 -1.28 -29.76
C PRO A 378 -3.55 -2.78 -29.48
N GLY A 379 -4.54 -3.24 -28.70
CA GLY A 379 -4.70 -4.66 -28.34
C GLY A 379 -3.72 -5.21 -27.30
N LYS A 380 -2.85 -4.38 -26.70
CA LYS A 380 -1.90 -4.80 -25.66
C LYS A 380 -2.45 -4.67 -24.22
N ILE A 381 -3.50 -3.89 -24.04
CA ILE A 381 -4.11 -3.63 -22.72
C ILE A 381 -5.49 -4.27 -22.70
N TYR A 382 -5.73 -5.14 -21.73
CA TYR A 382 -7.02 -5.78 -21.52
C TYR A 382 -7.81 -5.02 -20.45
N ASP A 383 -8.92 -4.39 -20.85
CA ASP A 383 -9.86 -3.73 -19.94
C ASP A 383 -10.72 -4.78 -19.24
N MET A 384 -10.75 -4.78 -17.92
CA MET A 384 -11.61 -5.60 -17.08
C MET A 384 -12.49 -4.69 -16.25
N CYS A 385 -13.80 -4.80 -16.41
CA CYS A 385 -14.76 -4.04 -15.60
C CYS A 385 -15.11 -4.80 -14.33
N TYR A 386 -15.08 -4.09 -13.19
CA TYR A 386 -15.38 -4.68 -11.88
C TYR A 386 -16.83 -5.12 -11.76
N GLU A 387 -17.72 -4.44 -12.46
CA GLU A 387 -19.17 -4.68 -12.45
C GLU A 387 -19.59 -5.87 -13.33
N ASP A 388 -18.72 -6.35 -14.26
CA ASP A 388 -18.98 -7.50 -15.13
C ASP A 388 -18.61 -8.82 -14.45
#